data_f60e431b4d5400b4a5fa5f66a5e057b0
#
_entry.id   f60e431b4d5400b4a5fa5f66a5e057b0
#
_cell.length_a   1.000
_cell.length_b   1.000
_cell.length_c   1.000
_cell.angle_alpha   90.00
_cell.angle_beta   90.00
_cell.angle_gamma   90.00
#
_symmetry.space_group_name_H-M   'P 1'
#
loop_
_entity.id
_entity.type
_entity.pdbx_description
1 polymer ?
#
loop_
_entity_poly.entity_id
_entity_poly.type
_entity_poly.pdbx_seq_one_letter_code
_entity_poly.pdbx_strand_id
1 'polypeptide(L)'
;MCKDDTSTLSNLKLTLENICKLAQEVGFDACGVAPVHRLDDDAQFMDHWIAQGLHGEMDYLARNCDKRYDPAALVPGAQTVIVCLLTFEHSGRDYHRRVKSLLYTLEAKLKEHFGEDIVSATHQHIFCDSAPILERRWCVEAGLGFIGKNHQLIHPTLGSLVHPGEILINLPVVADTT
;
A
#
# COMPACT_ATOMS: atom_id res chain seq x y z
N MET A 1 27.96 23.29 -27.16
CA MET A 1 27.19 24.09 -26.20
C MET A 1 25.87 23.34 -25.99
N CYS A 2 25.96 22.24 -25.24
CA CYS A 2 24.75 21.49 -24.77
C CYS A 2 24.35 22.11 -23.48
N LYS A 3 23.14 22.65 -23.43
CA LYS A 3 22.54 23.20 -22.22
C LYS A 3 21.93 22.05 -21.42
N ASP A 4 22.28 22.02 -20.18
CA ASP A 4 21.83 21.11 -19.14
C ASP A 4 20.31 21.08 -19.04
N ASP A 5 19.73 19.90 -19.33
CA ASP A 5 18.33 19.58 -19.10
C ASP A 5 18.08 18.95 -17.70
N THR A 6 19.01 19.18 -16.77
CA THR A 6 18.95 18.65 -15.39
C THR A 6 18.09 19.47 -14.43
N SER A 7 17.42 20.55 -14.88
CA SER A 7 16.67 21.45 -13.98
C SER A 7 15.19 21.20 -13.84
N THR A 8 14.61 20.19 -14.52
CA THR A 8 13.16 19.95 -14.52
C THR A 8 12.70 18.90 -13.50
N LEU A 9 13.60 18.14 -12.89
CA LEU A 9 13.27 17.04 -12.00
C LEU A 9 13.15 17.42 -10.50
N SER A 10 13.59 18.63 -10.11
CA SER A 10 13.71 19.01 -8.70
C SER A 10 12.47 19.63 -8.04
N ASN A 11 11.29 19.63 -8.69
CA ASN A 11 10.07 20.27 -8.17
C ASN A 11 8.80 19.41 -8.29
N LEU A 12 8.91 18.09 -8.42
CA LEU A 12 7.73 17.24 -8.37
C LEU A 12 7.22 17.19 -6.93
N LYS A 13 6.00 17.69 -6.69
CA LYS A 13 5.36 17.53 -5.38
C LYS A 13 4.94 16.09 -5.18
N LEU A 14 5.06 15.59 -3.96
CA LEU A 14 4.56 14.25 -3.59
C LEU A 14 3.03 14.33 -3.48
N THR A 15 2.35 14.22 -4.63
CA THR A 15 0.89 14.24 -4.75
C THR A 15 0.37 12.87 -5.12
N LEU A 16 -0.92 12.62 -4.86
CA LEU A 16 -1.62 11.41 -5.29
C LEU A 16 -1.45 11.19 -6.81
N GLU A 17 -1.66 12.23 -7.62
CA GLU A 17 -1.56 12.17 -9.09
C GLU A 17 -0.18 11.67 -9.54
N ASN A 18 0.90 12.24 -8.97
CA ASN A 18 2.26 11.87 -9.34
C ASN A 18 2.60 10.43 -8.92
N ILE A 19 2.16 9.99 -7.73
CA ILE A 19 2.36 8.61 -7.27
C ILE A 19 1.58 7.64 -8.18
N CYS A 20 0.33 7.93 -8.49
CA CYS A 20 -0.49 7.07 -9.35
C CYS A 20 0.08 6.99 -10.77
N LYS A 21 0.62 8.09 -11.30
CA LYS A 21 1.30 8.09 -12.60
C LYS A 21 2.51 7.17 -12.59
N LEU A 22 3.38 7.28 -11.58
CA LEU A 22 4.54 6.40 -11.43
C LEU A 22 4.12 4.93 -11.28
N ALA A 23 3.06 4.64 -10.52
CA ALA A 23 2.53 3.29 -10.36
C ALA A 23 2.02 2.70 -11.68
N GLN A 24 1.32 3.49 -12.50
CA GLN A 24 0.88 3.08 -13.83
C GLN A 24 2.06 2.85 -14.78
N GLU A 25 3.08 3.71 -14.76
CA GLU A 25 4.29 3.54 -15.57
C GLU A 25 5.03 2.23 -15.27
N VAL A 26 5.01 1.76 -14.03
CA VAL A 26 5.63 0.47 -13.67
C VAL A 26 4.73 -0.72 -13.93
N GLY A 27 3.44 -0.52 -14.22
CA GLY A 27 2.52 -1.55 -14.68
C GLY A 27 1.44 -1.97 -13.67
N PHE A 28 1.13 -1.15 -12.66
CA PHE A 28 -0.06 -1.33 -11.82
C PHE A 28 -1.31 -0.80 -12.52
N ASP A 29 -2.46 -1.46 -12.27
CA ASP A 29 -3.74 -1.12 -12.87
C ASP A 29 -4.48 -0.02 -12.11
N ALA A 30 -4.24 0.10 -10.81
CA ALA A 30 -4.76 1.19 -9.97
C ALA A 30 -3.80 1.48 -8.82
N CYS A 31 -3.86 2.71 -8.32
CA CYS A 31 -3.09 3.17 -7.18
C CYS A 31 -3.91 4.19 -6.38
N GLY A 32 -3.74 4.17 -5.07
CA GLY A 32 -4.30 5.12 -4.15
C GLY A 32 -3.38 5.34 -2.96
N VAL A 33 -3.64 6.37 -2.18
CA VAL A 33 -2.87 6.68 -0.98
C VAL A 33 -3.79 6.96 0.19
N ALA A 34 -3.35 6.61 1.40
CA ALA A 34 -4.02 6.94 2.64
C ALA A 34 -3.02 7.44 3.68
N PRO A 35 -3.38 8.43 4.51
CA PRO A 35 -2.56 8.81 5.66
C PRO A 35 -2.50 7.64 6.65
N VAL A 36 -1.33 7.41 7.25
CA VAL A 36 -1.18 6.39 8.30
C VAL A 36 -1.95 6.83 9.54
N HIS A 37 -2.80 5.94 10.03
CA HIS A 37 -3.51 6.07 11.30
C HIS A 37 -3.84 4.68 11.85
N ARG A 38 -4.22 4.62 13.12
CA ARG A 38 -4.70 3.37 13.72
C ARG A 38 -6.14 3.08 13.30
N LEU A 39 -6.41 1.85 12.89
CA LEU A 39 -7.72 1.36 12.48
C LEU A 39 -8.52 0.90 13.72
N ASP A 40 -9.07 1.84 14.50
CA ASP A 40 -9.67 1.55 15.80
C ASP A 40 -10.94 0.68 15.72
N ASP A 41 -11.82 0.93 14.75
CA ASP A 41 -13.04 0.14 14.55
C ASP A 41 -12.70 -1.30 14.14
N ASP A 42 -11.74 -1.48 13.24
CA ASP A 42 -11.27 -2.80 12.82
C ASP A 42 -10.58 -3.53 13.99
N ALA A 43 -9.81 -2.81 14.79
CA ALA A 43 -9.16 -3.35 15.99
C ALA A 43 -10.20 -3.88 16.98
N GLN A 44 -11.22 -3.09 17.31
CA GLN A 44 -12.29 -3.50 18.23
C GLN A 44 -13.04 -4.74 17.71
N PHE A 45 -13.36 -4.75 16.41
CA PHE A 45 -14.01 -5.90 15.78
C PHE A 45 -13.15 -7.16 15.85
N MET A 46 -11.89 -7.07 15.45
CA MET A 46 -10.97 -8.22 15.40
C MET A 46 -10.63 -8.75 16.79
N ASP A 47 -10.41 -7.88 17.76
CA ASP A 47 -10.15 -8.29 19.15
C ASP A 47 -11.31 -9.08 19.73
N HIS A 48 -12.56 -8.61 19.49
CA HIS A 48 -13.75 -9.33 19.89
C HIS A 48 -13.89 -10.69 19.18
N TRP A 49 -13.64 -10.73 17.86
CA TRP A 49 -13.67 -11.93 17.04
C TRP A 49 -12.63 -12.97 17.49
N ILE A 50 -11.41 -12.52 17.81
CA ILE A 50 -10.34 -13.37 18.35
C ILE A 50 -10.71 -13.90 19.73
N ALA A 51 -11.24 -13.03 20.61
CA ALA A 51 -11.64 -13.42 21.97
C ALA A 51 -12.74 -14.51 22.00
N GLN A 52 -13.56 -14.58 20.95
CA GLN A 52 -14.56 -15.64 20.74
C GLN A 52 -13.98 -16.94 20.14
N GLY A 53 -12.68 -16.99 19.85
CA GLY A 53 -12.05 -18.15 19.22
C GLY A 53 -12.43 -18.37 17.75
N LEU A 54 -13.03 -17.37 17.09
CA LEU A 54 -13.52 -17.49 15.71
C LEU A 54 -12.40 -17.58 14.66
N HIS A 55 -11.15 -17.29 15.04
CA HIS A 55 -9.97 -17.51 14.20
C HIS A 55 -9.57 -19.00 14.08
N GLY A 56 -10.23 -19.90 14.87
CA GLY A 56 -9.94 -21.34 14.82
C GLY A 56 -8.47 -21.65 15.11
N GLU A 57 -7.83 -22.41 14.25
CA GLU A 57 -6.41 -22.79 14.36
C GLU A 57 -5.44 -21.75 13.78
N MET A 58 -5.95 -20.58 13.31
CA MET A 58 -5.13 -19.51 12.74
C MET A 58 -4.53 -18.61 13.81
N ASP A 59 -3.74 -19.16 14.73
CA ASP A 59 -3.14 -18.44 15.87
C ASP A 59 -2.30 -17.22 15.45
N TYR A 60 -1.82 -17.18 14.20
CA TYR A 60 -1.08 -16.02 13.68
C TYR A 60 -1.93 -14.76 13.62
N LEU A 61 -3.27 -14.87 13.57
CA LEU A 61 -4.19 -13.74 13.59
C LEU A 61 -4.25 -13.07 14.96
N ALA A 62 -4.03 -13.83 16.03
CA ALA A 62 -3.95 -13.31 17.40
C ALA A 62 -2.58 -12.69 17.74
N ARG A 63 -1.58 -12.84 16.86
CA ARG A 63 -0.25 -12.29 17.04
C ARG A 63 -0.07 -10.98 16.29
N ASN A 64 0.73 -10.06 16.84
CA ASN A 64 1.06 -8.76 16.23
C ASN A 64 -0.18 -7.90 15.92
N CYS A 65 -1.19 -7.94 16.78
CA CYS A 65 -2.43 -7.17 16.62
C CYS A 65 -2.16 -5.66 16.58
N ASP A 66 -1.23 -5.17 17.42
CA ASP A 66 -0.76 -3.80 17.44
C ASP A 66 -0.28 -3.32 16.06
N LYS A 67 0.58 -4.13 15.42
CA LYS A 67 1.10 -3.83 14.07
C LYS A 67 0.04 -3.97 12.98
N ARG A 68 -0.92 -4.88 13.18
CA ARG A 68 -2.00 -5.11 12.23
C ARG A 68 -2.96 -3.93 12.15
N TYR A 69 -3.18 -3.28 13.30
CA TYR A 69 -4.10 -2.15 13.40
C TYR A 69 -3.44 -0.80 13.14
N ASP A 70 -2.12 -0.72 13.31
CA ASP A 70 -1.36 0.52 13.15
C ASP A 70 -0.11 0.32 12.30
N PRO A 71 -0.10 0.79 11.06
CA PRO A 71 1.08 0.72 10.20
C PRO A 71 2.31 1.44 10.78
N ALA A 72 2.14 2.45 11.63
CA ALA A 72 3.28 3.12 12.29
C ALA A 72 3.97 2.22 13.32
N ALA A 73 3.24 1.25 13.92
CA ALA A 73 3.83 0.22 14.76
C ALA A 73 4.58 -0.85 13.94
N LEU A 74 4.19 -1.05 12.66
CA LEU A 74 4.87 -1.95 11.74
C LEU A 74 6.12 -1.31 11.13
N VAL A 75 6.02 -0.05 10.68
CA VAL A 75 7.09 0.75 10.09
C VAL A 75 7.18 2.09 10.82
N PRO A 76 8.04 2.21 11.85
CA PRO A 76 8.20 3.44 12.59
C PRO A 76 8.53 4.63 11.69
N GLY A 77 7.80 5.72 11.86
CA GLY A 77 7.95 6.93 11.06
C GLY A 77 7.14 6.96 9.77
N ALA A 78 6.41 5.89 9.43
CA ALA A 78 5.51 5.90 8.28
C ALA A 78 4.40 6.95 8.45
N GLN A 79 4.14 7.72 7.41
CA GLN A 79 3.11 8.75 7.36
C GLN A 79 2.06 8.50 6.28
N THR A 80 2.40 7.72 5.26
CA THR A 80 1.48 7.38 4.15
C THR A 80 1.60 5.91 3.78
N VAL A 81 0.45 5.30 3.51
CA VAL A 81 0.33 4.00 2.85
C VAL A 81 0.00 4.24 1.39
N ILE A 82 0.89 3.83 0.49
CA ILE A 82 0.63 3.74 -0.95
C ILE A 82 0.10 2.34 -1.22
N VAL A 83 -1.08 2.22 -1.80
CA VAL A 83 -1.69 0.95 -2.17
C VAL A 83 -1.78 0.85 -3.69
N CYS A 84 -1.28 -0.23 -4.23
CA CYS A 84 -1.34 -0.53 -5.67
C CYS A 84 -2.14 -1.81 -5.91
N LEU A 85 -2.92 -1.83 -6.99
CA LEU A 85 -3.68 -3.01 -7.41
C LEU A 85 -3.13 -3.54 -8.73
N LEU A 86 -2.96 -4.85 -8.79
CA LEU A 86 -2.64 -5.58 -10.01
C LEU A 86 -3.76 -6.56 -10.31
N THR A 87 -4.31 -6.54 -11.53
CA THR A 87 -5.35 -7.49 -11.94
C THR A 87 -4.80 -8.91 -12.02
N PHE A 88 -5.68 -9.85 -11.70
CA PHE A 88 -5.37 -11.28 -11.75
C PHE A 88 -5.08 -11.71 -13.20
N GLU A 89 -3.94 -12.38 -13.40
CA GLU A 89 -3.61 -13.04 -14.67
C GLU A 89 -3.68 -14.55 -14.52
N HIS A 90 -4.34 -15.23 -15.46
CA HIS A 90 -4.41 -16.70 -15.50
C HIS A 90 -3.09 -17.38 -15.94
N SER A 91 -1.94 -16.68 -15.78
CA SER A 91 -0.64 -17.18 -16.26
C SER A 91 -0.02 -18.30 -15.41
N GLY A 92 -0.65 -18.66 -14.28
CA GLY A 92 -0.12 -19.63 -13.33
C GLY A 92 1.16 -19.21 -12.61
N ARG A 93 1.59 -17.96 -12.79
CA ARG A 93 2.77 -17.40 -12.12
C ARG A 93 2.42 -16.92 -10.71
N ASP A 94 3.36 -17.06 -9.79
CA ASP A 94 3.25 -16.54 -8.42
C ASP A 94 3.10 -15.00 -8.45
N TYR A 95 1.91 -14.51 -8.12
CA TYR A 95 1.59 -13.09 -8.12
C TYR A 95 2.40 -12.30 -7.07
N HIS A 96 2.77 -12.92 -5.94
CA HIS A 96 3.59 -12.26 -4.92
C HIS A 96 4.91 -11.75 -5.49
N ARG A 97 5.59 -12.57 -6.31
CA ARG A 97 6.85 -12.17 -6.95
C ARG A 97 6.62 -11.02 -7.93
N ARG A 98 5.52 -11.07 -8.68
CA ARG A 98 5.21 -10.04 -9.67
C ARG A 98 4.87 -8.73 -8.98
N VAL A 99 3.93 -8.74 -8.01
CA VAL A 99 3.55 -7.54 -7.26
C VAL A 99 4.76 -6.94 -6.55
N LYS A 100 5.56 -7.74 -5.81
CA LYS A 100 6.77 -7.26 -5.14
C LYS A 100 7.79 -6.67 -6.10
N SER A 101 8.01 -7.29 -7.28
CA SER A 101 8.93 -6.75 -8.28
C SER A 101 8.49 -5.37 -8.77
N LEU A 102 7.18 -5.17 -9.01
CA LEU A 102 6.64 -3.87 -9.41
C LEU A 102 6.74 -2.85 -8.27
N LEU A 103 6.48 -3.25 -7.02
CA LEU A 103 6.63 -2.37 -5.85
C LEU A 103 8.07 -1.90 -5.66
N TYR A 104 9.07 -2.79 -5.81
CA TYR A 104 10.49 -2.39 -5.76
C TYR A 104 10.86 -1.43 -6.91
N THR A 105 10.29 -1.63 -8.11
CA THR A 105 10.49 -0.70 -9.22
C THR A 105 9.85 0.65 -8.94
N LEU A 106 8.65 0.66 -8.35
CA LEU A 106 7.97 1.89 -7.92
C LEU A 106 8.77 2.60 -6.82
N GLU A 107 9.27 1.87 -5.82
CA GLU A 107 10.13 2.41 -4.77
C GLU A 107 11.36 3.12 -5.35
N ALA A 108 12.05 2.49 -6.32
CA ALA A 108 13.21 3.09 -6.97
C ALA A 108 12.85 4.41 -7.67
N LYS A 109 11.71 4.46 -8.37
CA LYS A 109 11.21 5.71 -8.97
C LYS A 109 10.83 6.76 -7.93
N LEU A 110 10.20 6.36 -6.83
CA LEU A 110 9.87 7.28 -5.74
C LEU A 110 11.14 7.88 -5.12
N LYS A 111 12.18 7.08 -4.88
CA LYS A 111 13.48 7.56 -4.40
C LYS A 111 14.16 8.51 -5.37
N GLU A 112 14.13 8.19 -6.66
CA GLU A 112 14.70 9.05 -7.71
C GLU A 112 14.04 10.43 -7.73
N HIS A 113 12.72 10.51 -7.54
CA HIS A 113 11.96 11.76 -7.63
C HIS A 113 11.89 12.54 -6.32
N PHE A 114 11.85 11.84 -5.18
CA PHE A 114 11.54 12.44 -3.88
C PHE A 114 12.65 12.27 -2.82
N GLY A 115 13.74 11.56 -3.18
CA GLY A 115 14.89 11.32 -2.31
C GLY A 115 14.87 9.99 -1.57
N GLU A 116 16.04 9.54 -1.15
CA GLU A 116 16.24 8.24 -0.50
C GLU A 116 15.48 8.11 0.84
N ASP A 117 15.28 9.22 1.54
CA ASP A 117 14.61 9.27 2.85
C ASP A 117 13.09 9.04 2.78
N ILE A 118 12.52 8.90 1.58
CA ILE A 118 11.08 8.67 1.40
C ILE A 118 10.60 7.37 2.07
N VAL A 119 11.48 6.39 2.21
CA VAL A 119 11.20 5.10 2.86
C VAL A 119 12.19 4.83 3.99
N SER A 120 11.80 3.97 4.93
CA SER A 120 12.68 3.55 6.02
C SER A 120 13.83 2.69 5.50
N ALA A 121 15.08 3.11 5.76
CA ALA A 121 16.26 2.31 5.44
C ALA A 121 16.44 1.10 6.37
N THR A 122 15.78 1.08 7.53
CA THR A 122 16.01 0.08 8.59
C THR A 122 14.87 -0.92 8.75
N HIS A 123 13.73 -0.69 8.12
CA HIS A 123 12.55 -1.53 8.26
C HIS A 123 12.04 -1.98 6.90
N GLN A 124 11.49 -3.19 6.85
CA GLN A 124 10.74 -3.63 5.68
C GLN A 124 9.49 -2.75 5.55
N HIS A 125 9.26 -2.18 4.38
CA HIS A 125 8.19 -1.20 4.12
C HIS A 125 7.39 -1.53 2.85
N ILE A 126 7.69 -2.66 2.19
CA ILE A 126 6.97 -3.21 1.02
C ILE A 126 6.30 -4.51 1.42
N PHE A 127 5.00 -4.60 1.20
CA PHE A 127 4.18 -5.73 1.59
C PHE A 127 3.30 -6.22 0.44
N CYS A 128 3.02 -7.51 0.45
CA CYS A 128 2.05 -8.21 -0.37
C CYS A 128 1.81 -9.56 0.30
N ASP A 129 0.70 -9.74 1.01
CA ASP A 129 0.31 -10.93 1.78
C ASP A 129 1.37 -11.45 2.79
N SER A 130 2.32 -10.63 3.19
CA SER A 130 3.50 -11.09 3.94
C SER A 130 3.72 -10.41 5.30
N ALA A 131 2.82 -9.53 5.70
CA ALA A 131 2.93 -8.75 6.93
C ALA A 131 1.61 -8.71 7.71
N PRO A 132 1.65 -8.40 9.01
CA PRO A 132 0.45 -8.13 9.78
C PRO A 132 -0.09 -6.73 9.43
N ILE A 133 -0.68 -6.59 8.24
CA ILE A 133 -1.37 -5.40 7.77
C ILE A 133 -2.74 -5.79 7.22
N LEU A 134 -3.75 -4.96 7.39
CA LEU A 134 -5.10 -5.20 6.86
C LEU A 134 -5.20 -4.68 5.42
N GLU A 135 -4.56 -5.35 4.46
CA GLU A 135 -4.40 -4.92 3.07
C GLU A 135 -5.70 -4.47 2.43
N ARG A 136 -6.76 -5.28 2.52
CA ARG A 136 -8.08 -4.91 1.94
C ARG A 136 -8.68 -3.68 2.59
N ARG A 137 -8.44 -3.48 3.89
CA ARG A 137 -8.90 -2.27 4.58
C ARG A 137 -8.13 -1.04 4.09
N TRP A 138 -6.82 -1.16 3.93
CA TRP A 138 -6.01 -0.08 3.38
C TRP A 138 -6.35 0.24 1.93
N CYS A 139 -6.81 -0.72 1.12
CA CYS A 139 -7.39 -0.44 -0.20
C CYS A 139 -8.63 0.46 -0.09
N VAL A 140 -9.49 0.25 0.91
CA VAL A 140 -10.68 1.09 1.16
C VAL A 140 -10.27 2.48 1.62
N GLU A 141 -9.33 2.58 2.59
CA GLU A 141 -8.79 3.86 3.06
C GLU A 141 -8.14 4.68 1.93
N ALA A 142 -7.47 4.01 0.99
CA ALA A 142 -6.87 4.61 -0.19
C ALA A 142 -7.87 4.93 -1.32
N GLY A 143 -9.18 4.73 -1.10
CA GLY A 143 -10.24 5.05 -2.06
C GLY A 143 -10.33 4.09 -3.25
N LEU A 144 -9.72 2.90 -3.17
CA LEU A 144 -9.67 1.93 -4.28
C LEU A 144 -10.91 1.03 -4.38
N GLY A 145 -11.91 1.21 -3.52
CA GLY A 145 -13.15 0.44 -3.59
C GLY A 145 -13.76 0.18 -2.22
N PHE A 146 -14.49 -0.92 -2.10
CA PHE A 146 -15.17 -1.31 -0.87
C PHE A 146 -15.08 -2.81 -0.62
N ILE A 147 -15.28 -3.25 0.62
CA ILE A 147 -15.35 -4.66 0.98
C ILE A 147 -16.76 -5.17 0.70
N GLY A 148 -16.89 -6.14 -0.21
CA GLY A 148 -18.16 -6.76 -0.56
C GLY A 148 -18.65 -7.76 0.50
N LYS A 149 -19.88 -8.26 0.34
CA LYS A 149 -20.44 -9.33 1.21
C LYS A 149 -19.65 -10.64 1.15
N ASN A 150 -18.87 -10.84 0.09
CA ASN A 150 -17.93 -11.96 -0.08
C ASN A 150 -16.59 -11.73 0.63
N HIS A 151 -16.44 -10.67 1.42
CA HIS A 151 -15.23 -10.27 2.11
C HIS A 151 -14.04 -9.97 1.20
N GLN A 152 -14.27 -9.72 -0.09
CA GLN A 152 -13.24 -9.29 -1.03
C GLN A 152 -13.32 -7.78 -1.27
N LEU A 153 -12.17 -7.18 -1.61
CA LEU A 153 -12.15 -5.84 -2.18
C LEU A 153 -12.89 -5.87 -3.53
N ILE A 154 -13.74 -4.89 -3.77
CA ILE A 154 -14.40 -4.66 -5.06
C ILE A 154 -14.01 -3.27 -5.54
N HIS A 155 -13.14 -3.24 -6.55
CA HIS A 155 -12.77 -2.00 -7.23
C HIS A 155 -13.85 -1.66 -8.28
N PRO A 156 -14.25 -0.38 -8.45
CA PRO A 156 -15.38 -0.01 -9.32
C PRO A 156 -15.26 -0.45 -10.77
N THR A 157 -14.05 -0.48 -11.33
CA THR A 157 -13.81 -0.84 -12.75
C THR A 157 -13.07 -2.17 -12.90
N LEU A 158 -12.18 -2.54 -11.98
CA LEU A 158 -11.37 -3.77 -12.08
C LEU A 158 -12.08 -5.00 -11.45
N GLY A 159 -13.18 -4.77 -10.70
CA GLY A 159 -13.86 -5.85 -9.99
C GLY A 159 -13.10 -6.36 -8.77
N SER A 160 -13.27 -7.65 -8.44
CA SER A 160 -12.68 -8.28 -7.24
C SER A 160 -11.46 -9.16 -7.52
N LEU A 161 -11.09 -9.35 -8.79
CA LEU A 161 -9.94 -10.16 -9.18
C LEU A 161 -8.68 -9.28 -9.25
N VAL A 162 -8.28 -8.77 -8.10
CA VAL A 162 -7.12 -7.88 -7.96
C VAL A 162 -6.24 -8.34 -6.79
N HIS A 163 -4.93 -8.13 -6.93
CA HIS A 163 -3.93 -8.37 -5.90
C HIS A 163 -3.45 -7.02 -5.38
N PRO A 164 -3.63 -6.72 -4.10
CA PRO A 164 -3.06 -5.53 -3.49
C PRO A 164 -1.57 -5.71 -3.21
N GLY A 165 -0.88 -4.58 -3.13
CA GLY A 165 0.46 -4.48 -2.60
C GLY A 165 0.69 -3.07 -2.07
N GLU A 166 1.47 -2.94 -1.01
CA GLU A 166 1.63 -1.69 -0.27
C GLU A 166 3.08 -1.27 -0.15
N ILE A 167 3.29 0.06 -0.18
CA ILE A 167 4.52 0.71 0.23
C ILE A 167 4.19 1.72 1.34
N LEU A 168 4.87 1.62 2.48
CA LEU A 168 4.79 2.60 3.54
C LEU A 168 5.93 3.62 3.40
N ILE A 169 5.57 4.90 3.33
CA ILE A 169 6.54 5.98 3.16
C ILE A 169 6.54 6.94 4.36
N ASN A 170 7.69 7.59 4.59
CA ASN A 170 7.94 8.47 5.73
C ASN A 170 7.49 9.92 5.51
N LEU A 171 6.91 10.22 4.35
CA LEU A 171 6.47 11.56 3.99
C LEU A 171 4.95 11.62 3.86
N PRO A 172 4.32 12.75 4.25
CA PRO A 172 2.91 12.95 3.99
C PRO A 172 2.70 13.26 2.50
N VAL A 173 1.65 12.67 1.92
CA VAL A 173 1.21 13.03 0.57
C VAL A 173 0.37 14.30 0.64
N VAL A 174 0.71 15.28 -0.18
CA VAL A 174 -0.04 16.53 -0.27
C VAL A 174 -1.30 16.28 -1.08
N ALA A 175 -2.47 16.72 -0.57
CA ALA A 175 -3.69 16.70 -1.36
C ALA A 175 -3.52 17.50 -2.63
N ASP A 176 -4.03 16.98 -3.75
CA ASP A 176 -4.02 17.72 -5.00
C ASP A 176 -4.86 19.00 -4.80
N THR A 177 -4.21 20.14 -4.90
CA THR A 177 -4.92 21.43 -4.88
C THR A 177 -5.64 21.58 -6.22
N THR A 178 -6.96 21.37 -6.19
CA THR A 178 -7.86 21.76 -7.30
C THR A 178 -7.80 23.25 -7.58
#